data_13c68e271f1827da11f74f2b9050a230
#
_entry.id   13c68e271f1827da11f74f2b9050a230
#
_cell.length_a   1.000
_cell.length_b   1.000
_cell.length_c   1.000
_cell.angle_alpha   90.00
_cell.angle_beta   90.00
_cell.angle_gamma   90.00
#
_symmetry.space_group_name_H-M   'P 1'
#
loop_
_entity.id
_entity.type
_entity.pdbx_description
1 polymer ?
#
loop_
_entity_poly.entity_id
_entity_poly.type
_entity_poly.pdbx_seq_one_letter_code
_entity_poly.pdbx_strand_id
1 'polypeptide(L)'
;MNLSLPLHAYLLVAFGSGLGGAARLWVSTLVSRGTGTAFPWGTLAVNVAGCLIVGIMAALFEPASPLHVRQDLRVLLVVGLLGGFTTFSAFSLETLLLIQRGAVAAATAYVVASVALGLLAASAAYMSMAAALR
;
A
#
# COMPACT_ATOMS: atom_id res chain seq x y z
N MET A 1 -1.02 16.95 27.42
CA MET A 1 -1.78 16.18 26.40
C MET A 1 -1.18 14.79 26.36
N ASN A 2 -1.89 13.77 26.86
CA ASN A 2 -1.39 12.40 26.91
C ASN A 2 -1.42 11.80 25.48
N LEU A 3 -0.26 11.73 24.82
CA LEU A 3 -0.11 11.21 23.45
C LEU A 3 -0.04 9.67 23.40
N SER A 4 -0.28 8.98 24.54
CA SER A 4 -0.27 7.52 24.60
C SER A 4 -1.55 6.97 23.97
N LEU A 5 -1.39 6.31 22.81
CA LEU A 5 -2.46 5.49 22.25
C LEU A 5 -2.80 4.33 23.20
N PRO A 6 -4.07 3.91 23.30
CA PRO A 6 -4.44 2.78 24.13
C PRO A 6 -3.81 1.49 23.60
N LEU A 7 -3.49 0.55 24.50
CA LEU A 7 -2.81 -0.71 24.17
C LEU A 7 -3.51 -1.49 23.04
N HIS A 8 -4.83 -1.49 23.01
CA HIS A 8 -5.59 -2.18 21.96
C HIS A 8 -5.27 -1.65 20.54
N ALA A 9 -4.95 -0.36 20.39
CA ALA A 9 -4.58 0.19 19.08
C ALA A 9 -3.25 -0.42 18.57
N TYR A 10 -2.27 -0.59 19.45
CA TYR A 10 -1.02 -1.28 19.10
C TYR A 10 -1.24 -2.75 18.74
N LEU A 11 -2.13 -3.44 19.42
CA LEU A 11 -2.50 -4.83 19.11
C LEU A 11 -3.19 -4.94 17.74
N LEU A 12 -4.11 -4.01 17.42
CA LEU A 12 -4.75 -3.94 16.10
C LEU A 12 -3.73 -3.71 14.98
N VAL A 13 -2.78 -2.79 15.20
CA VAL A 13 -1.70 -2.53 14.23
C VAL A 13 -0.81 -3.76 14.06
N ALA A 14 -0.38 -4.39 15.16
CA ALA A 14 0.49 -5.57 15.11
C ALA A 14 -0.19 -6.73 14.35
N PHE A 15 -1.45 -7.01 14.66
CA PHE A 15 -2.23 -8.05 13.98
C PHE A 15 -2.45 -7.72 12.50
N GLY A 16 -2.91 -6.51 12.20
CA GLY A 16 -3.13 -6.06 10.83
C GLY A 16 -1.84 -6.09 10.00
N SER A 17 -0.71 -5.59 10.56
CA SER A 17 0.58 -5.57 9.87
C SER A 17 1.13 -6.97 9.61
N GLY A 18 0.92 -7.92 10.54
CA GLY A 18 1.28 -9.33 10.32
C GLY A 18 0.54 -9.93 9.13
N LEU A 19 -0.77 -9.73 9.05
CA LEU A 19 -1.59 -10.18 7.92
C LEU A 19 -1.20 -9.46 6.61
N GLY A 20 -1.01 -8.15 6.67
CA GLY A 20 -0.60 -7.34 5.52
C GLY A 20 0.75 -7.78 4.98
N GLY A 21 1.74 -8.00 5.85
CA GLY A 21 3.06 -8.48 5.48
C GLY A 21 3.03 -9.88 4.85
N ALA A 22 2.23 -10.79 5.38
CA ALA A 22 2.03 -12.12 4.82
C ALA A 22 1.36 -12.04 3.42
N ALA A 23 0.32 -11.23 3.27
CA ALA A 23 -0.35 -10.99 2.00
C ALA A 23 0.59 -10.38 0.96
N ARG A 24 1.43 -9.40 1.35
CA ARG A 24 2.47 -8.82 0.50
C ARG A 24 3.43 -9.89 -0.03
N LEU A 25 3.97 -10.72 0.87
CA LEU A 25 4.90 -11.78 0.48
C LEU A 25 4.25 -12.72 -0.52
N TRP A 26 3.01 -13.13 -0.28
CA TRP A 26 2.27 -14.01 -1.17
C TRP A 26 2.04 -13.38 -2.55
N VAL A 27 1.50 -12.16 -2.62
CA VAL A 27 1.21 -11.47 -3.88
C VAL A 27 2.50 -11.18 -4.64
N SER A 28 3.53 -10.63 -3.99
CA SER A 28 4.80 -10.32 -4.66
C SER A 28 5.48 -11.57 -5.22
N THR A 29 5.43 -12.69 -4.49
CA THR A 29 5.97 -13.97 -4.96
C THR A 29 5.16 -14.51 -6.16
N LEU A 30 3.84 -14.44 -6.10
CA LEU A 30 2.97 -14.91 -7.19
C LEU A 30 3.23 -14.14 -8.49
N VAL A 31 3.32 -12.81 -8.41
CA VAL A 31 3.62 -11.95 -9.56
C VAL A 31 5.01 -12.24 -10.10
N SER A 32 6.04 -12.35 -9.24
CA SER A 32 7.42 -12.60 -9.65
C SER A 32 7.60 -13.96 -10.31
N ARG A 33 6.82 -14.98 -9.94
CA ARG A 33 6.83 -16.29 -10.61
C ARG A 33 6.36 -16.18 -12.06
N GLY A 34 5.41 -15.32 -12.36
CA GLY A 34 4.89 -15.13 -13.71
C GLY A 34 5.72 -14.19 -14.59
N THR A 35 6.43 -13.24 -14.00
CA THR A 35 7.12 -12.15 -14.73
C THR A 35 8.65 -12.23 -14.69
N GLY A 36 9.20 -13.12 -13.86
CA GLY A 36 10.65 -13.22 -13.62
C GLY A 36 11.17 -12.15 -12.66
N THR A 37 12.49 -12.14 -12.46
CA THR A 37 13.17 -11.33 -11.43
C THR A 37 14.00 -10.16 -11.98
N ALA A 38 13.99 -9.95 -13.30
CA ALA A 38 14.76 -8.87 -13.92
C ALA A 38 14.28 -7.47 -13.55
N PHE A 39 12.96 -7.34 -13.31
CA PHE A 39 12.30 -6.10 -12.91
C PHE A 39 11.38 -6.40 -11.70
N PRO A 40 11.26 -5.49 -10.70
CA PRO A 40 10.54 -5.76 -9.45
C PRO A 40 9.01 -5.60 -9.59
N TRP A 41 8.41 -6.39 -10.48
CA TRP A 41 6.96 -6.38 -10.75
C TRP A 41 6.13 -6.70 -9.50
N GLY A 42 6.65 -7.58 -8.63
CA GLY A 42 5.96 -7.98 -7.41
C GLY A 42 5.71 -6.81 -6.47
N THR A 43 6.75 -6.04 -6.16
CA THR A 43 6.67 -4.86 -5.29
C THR A 43 5.85 -3.75 -5.95
N LEU A 44 6.01 -3.54 -7.27
CA LEU A 44 5.20 -2.57 -8.01
C LEU A 44 3.71 -2.92 -7.89
N ALA A 45 3.32 -4.16 -8.17
CA ALA A 45 1.93 -4.60 -8.09
C ALA A 45 1.35 -4.45 -6.68
N VAL A 46 2.09 -4.85 -5.65
CA VAL A 46 1.70 -4.70 -4.25
C VAL A 46 1.46 -3.23 -3.88
N ASN A 47 2.39 -2.34 -4.24
CA ASN A 47 2.28 -0.94 -3.89
C ASN A 47 1.14 -0.24 -4.66
N VAL A 48 0.96 -0.54 -5.94
CA VAL A 48 -0.16 0.02 -6.75
C VAL A 48 -1.50 -0.50 -6.23
N ALA A 49 -1.62 -1.81 -5.93
CA ALA A 49 -2.83 -2.38 -5.33
C ALA A 49 -3.14 -1.76 -3.95
N GLY A 50 -2.12 -1.58 -3.12
CA GLY A 50 -2.26 -0.91 -1.82
C GLY A 50 -2.70 0.55 -1.96
N CYS A 51 -2.16 1.29 -2.95
CA CYS A 51 -2.58 2.66 -3.27
C CYS A 51 -4.05 2.72 -3.73
N LEU A 52 -4.49 1.76 -4.54
CA LEU A 52 -5.90 1.67 -4.94
C LEU A 52 -6.81 1.44 -3.73
N ILE A 53 -6.46 0.49 -2.87
CA ILE A 53 -7.26 0.17 -1.68
C ILE A 53 -7.26 1.35 -0.70
N VAL A 54 -6.13 2.03 -0.48
CA VAL A 54 -6.10 3.20 0.42
C VAL A 54 -6.93 4.36 -0.11
N GLY A 55 -7.01 4.55 -1.44
CA GLY A 55 -7.89 5.54 -2.06
C GLY A 55 -9.37 5.26 -1.75
N ILE A 56 -9.81 3.99 -1.88
CA ILE A 56 -11.16 3.57 -1.48
C ILE A 56 -11.39 3.85 0.02
N MET A 57 -10.47 3.41 0.87
CA MET A 57 -10.58 3.58 2.32
C MET A 57 -10.62 5.06 2.71
N ALA A 58 -9.85 5.91 2.04
CA ALA A 58 -9.86 7.35 2.31
C ALA A 58 -11.26 7.96 2.10
N ALA A 59 -11.95 7.60 1.01
CA ALA A 59 -13.32 8.07 0.77
C ALA A 59 -14.33 7.49 1.77
N LEU A 60 -14.20 6.20 2.12
CA LEU A 60 -15.08 5.54 3.10
C LEU A 60 -14.94 6.14 4.51
N PHE A 61 -13.74 6.58 4.88
CA PHE A 61 -13.43 7.09 6.22
C PHE A 61 -13.48 8.62 6.33
N GLU A 62 -13.94 9.31 5.29
CA GLU A 62 -14.21 10.73 5.38
C GLU A 62 -15.28 11.05 6.42
N PRO A 63 -15.14 12.15 7.18
CA PRO A 63 -16.16 12.57 8.15
C PRO A 63 -17.54 12.81 7.52
N ALA A 64 -17.58 13.21 6.24
CA ALA A 64 -18.79 13.42 5.46
C ALA A 64 -19.38 12.12 4.87
N SER A 65 -18.68 10.99 5.01
CA SER A 65 -19.19 9.70 4.52
C SER A 65 -20.42 9.26 5.31
N PRO A 66 -21.47 8.74 4.64
CA PRO A 66 -22.62 8.16 5.33
C PRO A 66 -22.27 6.92 6.17
N LEU A 67 -21.12 6.34 5.92
CA LEU A 67 -20.60 5.17 6.65
C LEU A 67 -19.80 5.65 7.86
N HIS A 68 -20.39 5.72 9.03
CA HIS A 68 -19.73 6.11 10.29
C HIS A 68 -18.78 4.98 10.75
N VAL A 69 -17.62 4.87 10.09
CA VAL A 69 -16.67 3.79 10.36
C VAL A 69 -15.94 4.03 11.69
N ARG A 70 -15.93 3.01 12.55
CA ARG A 70 -15.26 3.07 13.85
C ARG A 70 -13.76 3.30 13.69
N GLN A 71 -13.20 4.12 14.59
CA GLN A 71 -11.77 4.45 14.63
C GLN A 71 -10.88 3.20 14.68
N ASP A 72 -11.28 2.19 15.46
CA ASP A 72 -10.55 0.93 15.58
C ASP A 72 -10.40 0.20 14.24
N LEU A 73 -11.47 0.18 13.44
CA LEU A 73 -11.45 -0.43 12.11
C LEU A 73 -10.54 0.33 11.15
N ARG A 74 -10.52 1.65 11.25
CA ARG A 74 -9.60 2.49 10.48
C ARG A 74 -8.14 2.19 10.84
N VAL A 75 -7.82 2.08 12.14
CA VAL A 75 -6.47 1.74 12.62
C VAL A 75 -6.06 0.36 12.14
N LEU A 76 -6.94 -0.65 12.28
CA LEU A 76 -6.66 -2.02 11.82
C LEU A 76 -6.40 -2.09 10.31
N LEU A 77 -7.26 -1.47 9.49
CA LEU A 77 -7.21 -1.62 8.04
C LEU A 77 -6.16 -0.73 7.39
N VAL A 78 -6.10 0.56 7.77
CA VAL A 78 -5.19 1.51 7.10
C VAL A 78 -3.80 1.43 7.69
N VAL A 79 -3.66 1.56 9.01
CA VAL A 79 -2.34 1.59 9.64
C VAL A 79 -1.77 0.17 9.76
N GLY A 80 -2.59 -0.80 10.16
CA GLY A 80 -2.18 -2.20 10.29
C GLY A 80 -2.05 -2.88 8.92
N LEU A 81 -3.17 -3.29 8.34
CA LEU A 81 -3.19 -4.15 7.15
C LEU A 81 -2.48 -3.52 5.95
N LEU A 82 -2.89 -2.32 5.54
CA LEU A 82 -2.27 -1.65 4.37
C LEU A 82 -0.86 -1.17 4.66
N GLY A 83 -0.57 -0.70 5.88
CA GLY A 83 0.80 -0.36 6.29
C GLY A 83 1.74 -1.56 6.27
N GLY A 84 1.27 -2.76 6.64
CA GLY A 84 2.02 -4.01 6.50
C GLY A 84 2.09 -4.52 5.06
N PHE A 85 1.04 -4.33 4.27
CA PHE A 85 0.96 -4.78 2.88
C PHE A 85 1.88 -4.01 1.94
N THR A 86 1.88 -2.67 2.00
CA THR A 86 2.73 -1.81 1.15
C THR A 86 4.16 -1.69 1.71
N THR A 87 5.12 -1.32 0.86
CA THR A 87 6.51 -1.20 1.30
C THR A 87 7.30 -0.18 0.50
N PHE A 88 7.83 0.82 1.18
CA PHE A 88 8.78 1.76 0.63
C PHE A 88 10.23 1.26 0.76
N SER A 89 10.54 0.48 1.78
CA SER A 89 11.90 -0.03 2.00
C SER A 89 12.30 -1.06 0.92
N ALA A 90 11.41 -1.98 0.56
CA ALA A 90 11.68 -2.92 -0.55
C ALA A 90 11.82 -2.17 -1.88
N PHE A 91 10.95 -1.21 -2.18
CA PHE A 91 11.06 -0.33 -3.35
C PHE A 91 12.42 0.37 -3.43
N SER A 92 12.89 0.95 -2.31
CA SER A 92 14.19 1.64 -2.26
C SER A 92 15.36 0.69 -2.49
N LEU A 93 15.33 -0.50 -1.85
CA LEU A 93 16.37 -1.52 -2.01
C LEU A 93 16.43 -2.04 -3.45
N GLU A 94 15.29 -2.37 -4.05
CA GLU A 94 15.21 -2.89 -5.42
C GLU A 94 15.69 -1.85 -6.43
N THR A 95 15.36 -0.57 -6.23
CA THR A 95 15.88 0.55 -7.04
C THR A 95 17.39 0.62 -6.96
N LEU A 96 17.96 0.56 -5.75
CA LEU A 96 19.41 0.56 -5.53
C LEU A 96 20.09 -0.63 -6.24
N LEU A 97 19.51 -1.83 -6.12
CA LEU A 97 20.05 -3.02 -6.76
C LEU A 97 20.01 -2.95 -8.29
N LEU A 98 18.98 -2.34 -8.88
CA LEU A 98 18.93 -2.08 -10.33
C LEU A 98 20.05 -1.13 -10.77
N ILE A 99 20.30 -0.05 -10.01
CA ILE A 99 21.40 0.89 -10.29
C ILE A 99 22.75 0.19 -10.19
N GLN A 100 22.99 -0.60 -9.13
CA GLN A 100 24.23 -1.33 -8.93
C GLN A 100 24.54 -2.35 -10.06
N ARG A 101 23.50 -2.92 -10.67
CA ARG A 101 23.61 -3.81 -11.85
C ARG A 101 23.82 -3.04 -13.16
N GLY A 102 23.89 -1.71 -13.14
CA GLY A 102 23.97 -0.89 -14.34
C GLY A 102 22.64 -0.73 -15.10
N ALA A 103 21.53 -1.24 -14.57
CA ALA A 103 20.20 -1.18 -15.19
C ALA A 103 19.49 0.15 -14.87
N VAL A 104 20.16 1.28 -15.13
CA VAL A 104 19.70 2.63 -14.75
C VAL A 104 18.34 2.98 -15.40
N ALA A 105 18.13 2.61 -16.66
CA ALA A 105 16.86 2.84 -17.34
C ALA A 105 15.71 2.09 -16.66
N ALA A 106 15.94 0.84 -16.24
CA ALA A 106 14.95 0.04 -15.50
C ALA A 106 14.68 0.64 -14.11
N ALA A 107 15.71 1.12 -13.40
CA ALA A 107 15.55 1.80 -12.11
C ALA A 107 14.70 3.08 -12.26
N THR A 108 14.99 3.90 -13.27
CA THR A 108 14.20 5.12 -13.55
C THR A 108 12.76 4.78 -13.89
N ALA A 109 12.54 3.80 -14.77
CA ALA A 109 11.19 3.34 -15.13
C ALA A 109 10.42 2.81 -13.90
N TYR A 110 11.10 2.07 -13.02
CA TYR A 110 10.51 1.54 -11.79
C TYR A 110 10.07 2.65 -10.83
N VAL A 111 10.92 3.65 -10.62
CA VAL A 111 10.61 4.81 -9.76
C VAL A 111 9.44 5.60 -10.33
N VAL A 112 9.50 5.96 -11.61
CA VAL A 112 8.44 6.74 -12.28
C VAL A 112 7.12 5.97 -12.28
N ALA A 113 7.14 4.70 -12.66
CA ALA A 113 5.93 3.87 -12.68
C ALA A 113 5.34 3.69 -11.27
N SER A 114 6.16 3.45 -10.25
CA SER A 114 5.69 3.28 -8.87
C SER A 114 4.98 4.53 -8.36
N VAL A 115 5.57 5.70 -8.57
CA VAL A 115 4.97 6.97 -8.11
C VAL A 115 3.74 7.33 -8.94
N ALA A 116 3.85 7.31 -10.26
CA ALA A 116 2.77 7.71 -11.15
C ALA A 116 1.55 6.78 -11.02
N LEU A 117 1.76 5.47 -11.14
CA LEU A 117 0.67 4.48 -11.03
C LEU A 117 0.07 4.45 -9.63
N GLY A 118 0.89 4.59 -8.57
CA GLY A 118 0.41 4.65 -7.19
C GLY A 118 -0.51 5.85 -6.96
N LEU A 119 -0.09 7.05 -7.38
CA LEU A 119 -0.90 8.26 -7.24
C LEU A 119 -2.17 8.21 -8.10
N LEU A 120 -2.07 7.74 -9.33
CA LEU A 120 -3.23 7.56 -10.22
C LEU A 120 -4.23 6.55 -9.64
N ALA A 121 -3.76 5.42 -9.15
CA ALA A 121 -4.61 4.39 -8.55
C ALA A 121 -5.33 4.93 -7.31
N ALA A 122 -4.62 5.61 -6.40
CA ALA A 122 -5.21 6.19 -5.21
C ALA A 122 -6.25 7.27 -5.54
N SER A 123 -5.91 8.19 -6.45
CA SER A 123 -6.78 9.29 -6.84
C SER A 123 -8.04 8.79 -7.56
N ALA A 124 -7.89 7.89 -8.53
CA ALA A 124 -9.01 7.33 -9.26
C ALA A 124 -9.96 6.54 -8.35
N ALA A 125 -9.40 5.72 -7.46
CA ALA A 125 -10.17 4.93 -6.51
C ALA A 125 -10.92 5.82 -5.51
N TYR A 126 -10.26 6.86 -4.97
CA TYR A 126 -10.88 7.84 -4.10
C TYR A 126 -12.04 8.57 -4.80
N MET A 127 -11.80 9.12 -5.99
CA MET A 127 -12.81 9.87 -6.74
C MET A 127 -14.02 9.00 -7.10
N SER A 128 -13.79 7.77 -7.55
CA SER A 128 -14.85 6.81 -7.90
C SER A 128 -15.69 6.44 -6.67
N MET A 129 -15.04 6.14 -5.54
CA MET A 129 -15.75 5.81 -4.32
C MET A 129 -16.49 7.02 -3.74
N ALA A 130 -15.88 8.19 -3.70
CA ALA A 130 -16.53 9.43 -3.23
C ALA A 130 -17.75 9.81 -4.09
N ALA A 131 -17.71 9.54 -5.40
CA ALA A 131 -18.85 9.74 -6.28
C ALA A 131 -20.00 8.74 -6.01
N ALA A 132 -19.67 7.49 -5.68
CA ALA A 132 -20.64 6.46 -5.37
C ALA A 132 -21.33 6.64 -4.00
N LEU A 133 -20.73 7.42 -3.10
CA LEU A 133 -21.26 7.70 -1.75
C LEU A 133 -22.15 8.97 -1.68
N ARG A 134 -22.23 9.72 -2.77
CA ARG A 134 -23.08 10.94 -2.90
C ARG A 134 -24.48 10.59 -3.35
#